data_2707dc7d53523a7983f1ff951272730a
#
_entry.id   2707dc7d53523a7983f1ff951272730a
#
_cell.length_a   1.000
_cell.length_b   1.000
_cell.length_c   1.000
_cell.angle_alpha   90.00
_cell.angle_beta   90.00
_cell.angle_gamma   90.00
#
_symmetry.space_group_name_H-M   'P 1'
#
loop_
_entity.id
_entity.type
_entity.pdbx_description
1 polymer ?
#
loop_
_entity_poly.entity_id
_entity_poly.type
_entity_poly.pdbx_seq_one_letter_code
_entity_poly.pdbx_strand_id
1 'polypeptide(L)'
;IGLGTPKSVPLRGLDSCVWWDWTPDATRLVVWAQHGDAGSRHFVLTIDGDEPPQPVTPAGCGWWFGISPDSTRMVASMPDRAPMIYPLSGGDSEPLPGGKPGDLPIQWSHDGAVFVFRSHRLCIAIDRVDLATGARTRWHDLRPSDPAGIMDIQPIFMTRDGMHYTYAYRRFISDLYIVEGLL
;
A
#
# COMPACT_ATOMS: atom_id res chain seq x y z
N ILE A 1 1.32 30.62 -7.12
CA ILE A 1 1.50 29.22 -7.61
C ILE A 1 0.40 29.04 -8.65
N GLY A 2 0.77 29.03 -9.95
CA GLY A 2 -0.18 28.75 -11.02
C GLY A 2 -0.56 27.27 -10.94
N LEU A 3 -1.83 26.98 -10.69
CA LEU A 3 -2.35 25.62 -10.84
C LEU A 3 -2.43 25.33 -12.34
N GLY A 4 -1.69 24.32 -12.81
CA GLY A 4 -1.80 23.83 -14.18
C GLY A 4 -3.22 23.30 -14.46
N THR A 5 -3.55 23.18 -15.74
CA THR A 5 -4.84 22.57 -16.13
C THR A 5 -4.85 21.08 -15.68
N PRO A 6 -5.92 20.63 -15.01
CA PRO A 6 -6.06 19.23 -14.65
C PRO A 6 -5.96 18.33 -15.88
N LYS A 7 -5.15 17.27 -15.79
CA LYS A 7 -5.00 16.29 -16.86
C LYS A 7 -5.66 14.98 -16.46
N SER A 8 -6.48 14.44 -17.33
CA SER A 8 -7.06 13.12 -17.17
C SER A 8 -6.13 12.07 -17.77
N VAL A 9 -5.81 11.03 -17.00
CA VAL A 9 -5.04 9.87 -17.48
C VAL A 9 -6.03 8.72 -17.71
N PRO A 10 -6.25 8.29 -18.96
CA PRO A 10 -7.18 7.21 -19.25
C PRO A 10 -6.63 5.87 -18.75
N LEU A 11 -7.49 5.02 -18.19
CA LEU A 11 -7.13 3.70 -17.67
C LEU A 11 -6.87 2.65 -18.76
N ARG A 12 -7.17 2.93 -20.03
CA ARG A 12 -6.77 2.15 -21.22
C ARG A 12 -6.96 0.63 -21.11
N GLY A 13 -8.19 0.19 -20.87
CA GLY A 13 -8.53 -1.25 -20.79
C GLY A 13 -8.48 -1.84 -19.39
N LEU A 14 -8.20 -1.04 -18.37
CA LEU A 14 -8.43 -1.46 -16.98
C LEU A 14 -9.90 -1.22 -16.62
N ASP A 15 -10.53 -2.21 -15.99
CA ASP A 15 -11.97 -2.17 -15.67
C ASP A 15 -12.25 -1.32 -14.44
N SER A 16 -11.35 -1.35 -13.46
CA SER A 16 -11.46 -0.55 -12.24
C SER A 16 -10.08 -0.24 -11.67
N CYS A 17 -9.93 0.93 -11.08
CA CYS A 17 -8.75 1.33 -10.33
C CYS A 17 -9.19 1.73 -8.93
N VAL A 18 -8.64 1.08 -7.91
CA VAL A 18 -9.03 1.30 -6.51
C VAL A 18 -7.96 2.06 -5.74
N TRP A 19 -6.68 1.89 -6.11
CA TRP A 19 -5.56 2.48 -5.42
C TRP A 19 -4.46 2.86 -6.40
N TRP A 20 -3.77 3.98 -6.15
CA TRP A 20 -2.69 4.46 -7.00
C TRP A 20 -1.68 5.27 -6.21
N ASP A 21 -0.47 5.37 -6.74
CA ASP A 21 0.57 6.28 -6.27
C ASP A 21 1.46 6.72 -7.44
N TRP A 22 2.07 7.89 -7.30
CA TRP A 22 3.02 8.44 -8.26
C TRP A 22 4.40 7.82 -8.08
N THR A 23 5.09 7.57 -9.20
CA THR A 23 6.54 7.39 -9.13
C THR A 23 7.20 8.69 -8.65
N PRO A 24 8.26 8.62 -7.82
CA PRO A 24 8.94 9.82 -7.30
C PRO A 24 9.40 10.82 -8.37
N ASP A 25 9.71 10.36 -9.58
CA ASP A 25 10.06 11.18 -10.73
C ASP A 25 8.84 11.86 -11.40
N ALA A 26 7.63 11.58 -10.91
CA ALA A 26 6.36 12.10 -11.41
C ALA A 26 6.08 11.81 -12.90
N THR A 27 6.71 10.79 -13.49
CA THR A 27 6.53 10.42 -14.90
C THR A 27 5.50 9.30 -15.11
N ARG A 28 5.25 8.49 -14.07
CA ARG A 28 4.39 7.31 -14.12
C ARG A 28 3.47 7.23 -12.91
N LEU A 29 2.37 6.51 -13.10
CA LEU A 29 1.48 6.06 -12.03
C LEU A 29 1.62 4.55 -11.86
N VAL A 30 1.70 4.09 -10.63
CA VAL A 30 1.45 2.69 -10.27
C VAL A 30 0.02 2.60 -9.77
N VAL A 31 -0.77 1.74 -10.37
CA VAL A 31 -2.18 1.55 -10.02
C VAL A 31 -2.45 0.10 -9.64
N TRP A 32 -3.25 -0.13 -8.59
CA TRP A 32 -3.84 -1.43 -8.32
C TRP A 32 -5.22 -1.49 -8.94
N ALA A 33 -5.37 -2.35 -9.93
CA ALA A 33 -6.53 -2.35 -10.81
C ALA A 33 -6.92 -3.76 -11.23
N GLN A 34 -8.16 -3.92 -11.69
CA GLN A 34 -8.66 -5.13 -12.32
C GLN A 34 -8.55 -5.02 -13.84
N HIS A 35 -8.22 -6.14 -14.49
CA HIS A 35 -8.21 -6.27 -15.94
C HIS A 35 -8.82 -7.61 -16.32
N GLY A 36 -10.03 -7.59 -16.87
CA GLY A 36 -10.80 -8.79 -17.20
C GLY A 36 -11.01 -9.71 -16.01
N ASP A 37 -11.10 -10.99 -16.28
CA ASP A 37 -11.31 -12.04 -15.26
C ASP A 37 -10.02 -12.47 -14.54
N ALA A 38 -8.87 -11.88 -14.89
CA ALA A 38 -7.56 -12.30 -14.36
C ALA A 38 -7.35 -11.89 -12.89
N GLY A 39 -8.24 -11.08 -12.31
CA GLY A 39 -8.12 -10.56 -10.95
C GLY A 39 -7.27 -9.29 -10.87
N SER A 40 -7.22 -8.71 -9.69
CA SER A 40 -6.52 -7.44 -9.45
C SER A 40 -5.02 -7.63 -9.34
N ARG A 41 -4.27 -6.66 -9.87
CA ARG A 41 -2.80 -6.57 -9.80
C ARG A 41 -2.33 -5.14 -9.97
N HIS A 42 -1.03 -4.92 -9.87
CA HIS A 42 -0.45 -3.60 -10.13
C HIS A 42 -0.07 -3.45 -11.60
N PHE A 43 -0.32 -2.24 -12.11
CA PHE A 43 0.09 -1.79 -13.44
C PHE A 43 0.85 -0.49 -13.34
N VAL A 44 1.77 -0.26 -14.27
CA VAL A 44 2.41 1.03 -14.49
C VAL A 44 1.79 1.70 -15.71
N LEU A 45 1.45 2.98 -15.56
CA LEU A 45 0.96 3.84 -16.63
C LEU A 45 1.90 5.01 -16.81
N THR A 46 2.32 5.28 -18.05
CA THR A 46 3.04 6.51 -18.41
C THR A 46 2.03 7.64 -18.61
N ILE A 47 2.29 8.79 -17.97
CA ILE A 47 1.30 9.90 -17.91
C ILE A 47 1.14 10.58 -19.26
N ASP A 48 2.24 10.78 -19.99
CA ASP A 48 2.28 11.46 -21.29
C ASP A 48 2.39 10.51 -22.48
N GLY A 49 2.35 9.20 -22.24
CA GLY A 49 2.46 8.16 -23.26
C GLY A 49 1.10 7.65 -23.74
N ASP A 50 1.08 7.03 -24.91
CA ASP A 50 -0.06 6.31 -25.48
C ASP A 50 0.03 4.79 -25.28
N GLU A 51 1.00 4.35 -24.49
CA GLU A 51 1.25 2.94 -24.22
C GLU A 51 0.15 2.35 -23.33
N PRO A 52 -0.22 1.07 -23.56
CA PRO A 52 -1.13 0.39 -22.67
C PRO A 52 -0.51 0.18 -21.27
N PRO A 53 -1.35 0.08 -20.21
CA PRO A 53 -0.87 -0.23 -18.87
C PRO A 53 -0.01 -1.50 -18.84
N GLN A 54 1.18 -1.41 -18.26
CA GLN A 54 2.12 -2.52 -18.16
C GLN A 54 1.89 -3.28 -16.85
N PRO A 55 1.59 -4.59 -16.85
CA PRO A 55 1.45 -5.35 -15.62
C PRO A 55 2.80 -5.52 -14.93
N VAL A 56 2.86 -5.26 -13.62
CA VAL A 56 4.07 -5.36 -12.80
C VAL A 56 4.03 -6.57 -11.89
N THR A 57 2.89 -6.85 -11.29
CA THR A 57 2.73 -7.96 -10.34
C THR A 57 1.86 -9.07 -10.91
N PRO A 58 1.96 -10.30 -10.40
CA PRO A 58 0.99 -11.34 -10.72
C PRO A 58 -0.42 -10.97 -10.23
N ALA A 59 -1.43 -11.61 -10.80
CA ALA A 59 -2.80 -11.50 -10.34
C ALA A 59 -2.94 -12.01 -8.90
N GLY A 60 -3.83 -11.39 -8.13
CA GLY A 60 -4.05 -11.72 -6.72
C GLY A 60 -3.04 -11.06 -5.77
N CYS A 61 -2.14 -10.20 -6.26
CA CYS A 61 -1.31 -9.36 -5.41
C CYS A 61 -2.16 -8.39 -4.61
N GLY A 62 -1.83 -8.21 -3.34
CA GLY A 62 -2.54 -7.26 -2.46
C GLY A 62 -2.32 -5.81 -2.88
N TRP A 63 -3.21 -4.92 -2.49
CA TRP A 63 -3.20 -3.51 -2.87
C TRP A 63 -2.19 -2.65 -2.09
N TRP A 64 -1.60 -3.17 -1.01
CA TRP A 64 -0.54 -2.50 -0.27
C TRP A 64 0.78 -2.57 -1.03
N PHE A 65 1.36 -1.40 -1.33
CA PHE A 65 2.63 -1.30 -2.01
C PHE A 65 3.38 -0.01 -1.67
N GLY A 66 4.67 0.03 -1.97
CA GLY A 66 5.51 1.22 -1.90
C GLY A 66 6.47 1.28 -3.07
N ILE A 67 6.75 2.48 -3.57
CA ILE A 67 7.62 2.70 -4.74
C ILE A 67 8.99 3.18 -4.26
N SER A 68 10.06 2.60 -4.82
CA SER A 68 11.44 2.97 -4.49
C SER A 68 11.76 4.44 -4.86
N PRO A 69 12.66 5.10 -4.13
CA PRO A 69 13.01 6.50 -4.37
C PRO A 69 13.54 6.79 -5.77
N ASP A 70 14.17 5.81 -6.41
CA ASP A 70 14.73 5.89 -7.76
C ASP A 70 13.68 5.61 -8.87
N SER A 71 12.42 5.39 -8.51
CA SER A 71 11.34 5.08 -9.45
C SER A 71 11.55 3.80 -10.27
N THR A 72 12.41 2.88 -9.85
CA THR A 72 12.74 1.67 -10.62
C THR A 72 12.05 0.42 -10.14
N ARG A 73 11.69 0.35 -8.86
CA ARG A 73 11.12 -0.84 -8.23
C ARG A 73 9.91 -0.49 -7.36
N MET A 74 9.11 -1.49 -7.07
CA MET A 74 8.08 -1.42 -6.06
C MET A 74 8.12 -2.65 -5.16
N VAL A 75 7.75 -2.50 -3.90
CA VAL A 75 7.45 -3.60 -3.01
C VAL A 75 5.94 -3.75 -2.90
N ALA A 76 5.42 -4.95 -2.95
CA ALA A 76 3.99 -5.20 -2.81
C ALA A 76 3.71 -6.40 -1.91
N SER A 77 2.56 -6.34 -1.21
CA SER A 77 2.07 -7.44 -0.38
C SER A 77 1.61 -8.62 -1.22
N MET A 78 1.84 -9.82 -0.71
CA MET A 78 1.33 -11.05 -1.29
C MET A 78 0.47 -11.78 -0.25
N PRO A 79 -0.66 -12.37 -0.65
CA PRO A 79 -1.43 -13.22 0.25
C PRO A 79 -0.56 -14.36 0.79
N ASP A 80 -0.57 -14.57 2.11
CA ASP A 80 0.09 -15.68 2.81
C ASP A 80 1.61 -15.83 2.57
N ARG A 81 2.25 -14.81 1.99
CA ARG A 81 3.68 -14.79 1.71
C ARG A 81 4.32 -13.50 2.24
N ALA A 82 5.66 -13.50 2.27
CA ALA A 82 6.40 -12.26 2.46
C ALA A 82 6.17 -11.31 1.27
N PRO A 83 6.22 -9.99 1.48
CA PRO A 83 6.19 -9.03 0.38
C PRO A 83 7.31 -9.30 -0.62
N MET A 84 7.05 -8.98 -1.88
CA MET A 84 7.98 -9.14 -2.98
C MET A 84 8.36 -7.78 -3.55
N ILE A 85 9.59 -7.66 -4.04
CA ILE A 85 10.09 -6.49 -4.78
C ILE A 85 9.98 -6.81 -6.27
N TYR A 86 9.37 -5.90 -7.02
CA TYR A 86 9.12 -6.00 -8.46
C TYR A 86 9.81 -4.86 -9.20
N PRO A 87 10.56 -5.11 -10.27
CA PRO A 87 11.01 -4.05 -11.18
C PRO A 87 9.80 -3.42 -11.89
N LEU A 88 9.73 -2.08 -11.92
CA LEU A 88 8.66 -1.36 -12.64
C LEU A 88 8.76 -1.49 -14.16
N SER A 89 9.90 -1.93 -14.68
CA SER A 89 10.11 -2.27 -16.09
C SER A 89 9.65 -3.69 -16.46
N GLY A 90 9.12 -4.44 -15.50
CA GLY A 90 8.87 -5.86 -15.65
C GLY A 90 10.13 -6.72 -15.41
N GLY A 91 9.96 -8.02 -15.34
CA GLY A 91 11.02 -8.99 -15.06
C GLY A 91 10.80 -9.76 -13.77
N ASP A 92 11.86 -10.47 -13.33
CA ASP A 92 11.79 -11.33 -12.16
C ASP A 92 11.68 -10.52 -10.88
N SER A 93 10.81 -10.97 -9.99
CA SER A 93 10.65 -10.41 -8.65
C SER A 93 11.53 -11.14 -7.63
N GLU A 94 11.89 -10.44 -6.58
CA GLU A 94 12.67 -10.99 -5.46
C GLU A 94 11.94 -10.83 -4.13
N PRO A 95 12.12 -11.72 -3.15
CA PRO A 95 11.56 -11.55 -1.82
C PRO A 95 12.11 -10.28 -1.16
N LEU A 96 11.25 -9.56 -0.41
CA LEU A 96 11.73 -8.49 0.46
C LEU A 96 12.70 -9.08 1.51
N PRO A 97 13.99 -8.70 1.53
CA PRO A 97 14.92 -9.17 2.56
C PRO A 97 14.36 -8.90 3.96
N GLY A 98 14.37 -9.90 4.84
CA GLY A 98 13.79 -9.79 6.18
C GLY A 98 12.26 -9.65 6.23
N GLY A 99 11.59 -9.67 5.08
CA GLY A 99 10.12 -9.71 4.99
C GLY A 99 9.55 -11.00 5.56
N LYS A 100 8.35 -10.90 6.12
CA LYS A 100 7.65 -12.05 6.71
C LYS A 100 6.23 -12.16 6.14
N PRO A 101 5.63 -13.35 6.09
CA PRO A 101 4.22 -13.50 5.73
C PRO A 101 3.33 -12.59 6.59
N GLY A 102 2.40 -11.89 5.95
CA GLY A 102 1.50 -10.94 6.60
C GLY A 102 2.07 -9.54 6.82
N ASP A 103 3.30 -9.26 6.40
CA ASP A 103 3.80 -7.89 6.34
C ASP A 103 3.11 -7.14 5.18
N LEU A 104 2.68 -5.93 5.46
CA LEU A 104 2.05 -5.03 4.50
C LEU A 104 2.96 -3.81 4.31
N PRO A 105 3.51 -3.55 3.12
CA PRO A 105 4.37 -2.41 2.89
C PRO A 105 3.59 -1.10 2.94
N ILE A 106 4.17 -0.08 3.57
CA ILE A 106 3.59 1.27 3.66
C ILE A 106 4.30 2.20 2.71
N GLN A 107 5.63 2.30 2.86
CA GLN A 107 6.44 3.28 2.17
C GLN A 107 7.90 2.83 2.08
N TRP A 108 8.56 3.26 1.02
CA TRP A 108 10.01 3.12 0.86
C TRP A 108 10.71 4.38 1.37
N SER A 109 11.68 4.23 2.26
CA SER A 109 12.42 5.37 2.80
C SER A 109 13.45 5.92 1.83
N HIS A 110 13.92 7.15 2.06
CA HIS A 110 14.93 7.80 1.21
C HIS A 110 16.25 7.03 1.15
N ASP A 111 16.63 6.35 2.22
CA ASP A 111 17.87 5.58 2.33
C ASP A 111 17.74 4.12 1.86
N GLY A 112 16.61 3.79 1.20
CA GLY A 112 16.40 2.50 0.57
C GLY A 112 15.84 1.41 1.48
N ALA A 113 15.48 1.71 2.73
CA ALA A 113 14.75 0.77 3.58
C ALA A 113 13.25 0.78 3.28
N VAL A 114 12.51 -0.22 3.77
CA VAL A 114 11.05 -0.32 3.60
C VAL A 114 10.37 -0.32 4.95
N PHE A 115 9.37 0.52 5.11
CA PHE A 115 8.45 0.45 6.24
C PHE A 115 7.34 -0.57 5.93
N VAL A 116 7.18 -1.51 6.83
CA VAL A 116 6.12 -2.52 6.76
C VAL A 116 5.32 -2.52 8.05
N PHE A 117 4.06 -2.84 7.97
CA PHE A 117 3.25 -3.01 9.16
C PHE A 117 2.62 -4.39 9.22
N ARG A 118 2.22 -4.75 10.43
CA ARG A 118 1.43 -5.94 10.70
C ARG A 118 0.28 -5.56 11.62
N SER A 119 -0.91 -5.87 11.19
CA SER A 119 -2.10 -5.61 11.99
C SER A 119 -2.30 -6.71 13.03
N HIS A 120 -2.38 -6.33 14.28
CA HIS A 120 -2.78 -7.18 15.40
C HIS A 120 -3.99 -6.56 16.10
N ARG A 121 -5.17 -6.78 15.56
CA ARG A 121 -6.48 -6.30 16.08
C ARG A 121 -6.52 -4.81 16.45
N LEU A 122 -5.92 -4.42 17.58
CA LEU A 122 -6.00 -3.07 18.16
C LEU A 122 -4.64 -2.35 18.22
N CYS A 123 -3.60 -2.96 17.68
CA CYS A 123 -2.27 -2.41 17.63
C CYS A 123 -1.64 -2.72 16.29
N ILE A 124 -1.10 -1.72 15.64
CA ILE A 124 -0.30 -1.89 14.43
C ILE A 124 1.16 -1.70 14.78
N ALA A 125 1.92 -2.75 14.57
CA ALA A 125 3.36 -2.73 14.69
C ALA A 125 3.98 -2.32 13.35
N ILE A 126 4.68 -1.20 13.31
CA ILE A 126 5.44 -0.75 12.14
C ILE A 126 6.91 -1.04 12.36
N ASP A 127 7.50 -1.78 11.44
CA ASP A 127 8.93 -2.08 11.41
C ASP A 127 9.56 -1.41 10.19
N ARG A 128 10.79 -0.95 10.35
CA ARG A 128 11.68 -0.55 9.28
C ARG A 128 12.58 -1.73 8.92
N VAL A 129 12.61 -2.08 7.64
CA VAL A 129 13.38 -3.21 7.11
C VAL A 129 14.51 -2.66 6.25
N ASP A 130 15.74 -2.96 6.62
CA ASP A 130 16.94 -2.65 5.84
C ASP A 130 17.11 -3.68 4.73
N LEU A 131 17.14 -3.24 3.48
CA LEU A 131 17.18 -4.16 2.33
C LEU A 131 18.55 -4.80 2.11
N ALA A 132 19.64 -4.17 2.55
CA ALA A 132 20.98 -4.70 2.37
C ALA A 132 21.25 -5.86 3.34
N THR A 133 20.71 -5.80 4.54
CA THR A 133 20.98 -6.76 5.62
C THR A 133 19.79 -7.65 5.98
N GLY A 134 18.57 -7.25 5.58
CA GLY A 134 17.33 -7.86 6.04
C GLY A 134 17.01 -7.56 7.51
N ALA A 135 17.77 -6.68 8.16
CA ALA A 135 17.57 -6.34 9.56
C ALA A 135 16.25 -5.56 9.75
N ARG A 136 15.51 -5.92 10.80
CA ARG A 136 14.26 -5.28 11.17
C ARG A 136 14.43 -4.51 12.46
N THR A 137 13.99 -3.26 12.44
CA THR A 137 13.96 -2.40 13.63
C THR A 137 12.54 -1.94 13.86
N ARG A 138 12.03 -2.07 15.09
CA ARG A 138 10.75 -1.49 15.48
C ARG A 138 10.83 0.01 15.32
N TRP A 139 9.98 0.56 14.44
CA TRP A 139 9.91 1.99 14.21
C TRP A 139 8.85 2.63 15.10
N HIS A 140 7.63 2.08 15.12
CA HIS A 140 6.52 2.63 15.91
C HIS A 140 5.41 1.59 16.14
N ASP A 141 4.66 1.79 17.24
CA ASP A 141 3.42 1.08 17.52
C ASP A 141 2.25 2.07 17.46
N LEU A 142 1.35 1.91 16.49
CA LEU A 142 0.12 2.69 16.40
C LEU A 142 -0.93 2.08 17.32
N ARG A 143 -1.35 2.87 18.31
CA ARG A 143 -2.44 2.50 19.23
C ARG A 143 -3.39 3.66 19.35
N PRO A 144 -4.63 3.55 18.88
CA PRO A 144 -5.66 4.53 19.17
C PRO A 144 -5.84 4.70 20.69
N SER A 145 -6.05 5.94 21.13
CA SER A 145 -6.20 6.27 22.56
C SER A 145 -7.42 5.59 23.20
N ASP A 146 -8.47 5.38 22.40
CA ASP A 146 -9.64 4.60 22.78
C ASP A 146 -9.86 3.48 21.76
N PRO A 147 -9.56 2.22 22.12
CA PRO A 147 -9.69 1.08 21.22
C PRO A 147 -11.11 0.52 21.11
N ALA A 148 -12.07 1.03 21.90
CA ALA A 148 -13.43 0.48 21.93
C ALA A 148 -14.09 0.55 20.54
N GLY A 149 -14.61 -0.59 20.09
CA GLY A 149 -15.33 -0.70 18.80
C GLY A 149 -14.47 -0.57 17.55
N ILE A 150 -13.14 -0.44 17.66
CA ILE A 150 -12.27 -0.38 16.47
C ILE A 150 -12.27 -1.72 15.77
N MET A 151 -12.58 -1.69 14.48
CA MET A 151 -12.62 -2.85 13.59
C MET A 151 -11.29 -3.06 12.87
N ASP A 152 -10.75 -1.97 12.33
CA ASP A 152 -9.48 -1.96 11.63
C ASP A 152 -8.82 -0.55 11.67
N ILE A 153 -7.54 -0.51 11.36
CA ILE A 153 -6.74 0.71 11.24
C ILE A 153 -6.11 0.68 9.86
N GLN A 154 -6.70 1.41 8.92
CA GLN A 154 -6.21 1.60 7.56
C GLN A 154 -7.04 2.68 6.83
N PRO A 155 -6.47 3.38 5.82
CA PRO A 155 -5.09 3.25 5.36
C PRO A 155 -4.09 3.90 6.32
N ILE A 156 -2.81 3.57 6.13
CA ILE A 156 -1.67 4.21 6.78
C ILE A 156 -0.83 4.87 5.69
N PHE A 157 -0.54 6.15 5.86
CA PHE A 157 0.37 6.89 4.99
C PHE A 157 1.53 7.41 5.82
N MET A 158 2.70 7.48 5.21
CA MET A 158 3.92 7.91 5.86
C MET A 158 4.80 8.67 4.89
N THR A 159 5.50 9.68 5.38
CA THR A 159 6.55 10.36 4.61
C THR A 159 7.77 9.45 4.47
N ARG A 160 8.57 9.63 3.40
CA ARG A 160 9.76 8.78 3.13
C ARG A 160 10.86 8.91 4.19
N ASP A 161 10.89 10.01 4.94
CA ASP A 161 11.79 10.22 6.07
C ASP A 161 11.30 9.52 7.37
N GLY A 162 10.07 9.01 7.35
CA GLY A 162 9.43 8.41 8.52
C GLY A 162 9.04 9.41 9.62
N MET A 163 9.19 10.71 9.38
CA MET A 163 8.96 11.73 10.43
C MET A 163 7.48 12.05 10.63
N HIS A 164 6.68 11.87 9.58
CA HIS A 164 5.25 12.15 9.62
C HIS A 164 4.46 10.96 9.11
N TYR A 165 3.35 10.69 9.75
CA TYR A 165 2.42 9.65 9.33
C TYR A 165 0.99 10.06 9.65
N THR A 166 0.06 9.50 8.92
CA THR A 166 -1.37 9.60 9.17
C THR A 166 -2.01 8.23 9.02
N TYR A 167 -3.06 7.98 9.78
CA TYR A 167 -3.85 6.76 9.66
C TYR A 167 -5.32 7.04 9.89
N ALA A 168 -6.17 6.25 9.28
CA ALA A 168 -7.59 6.20 9.57
C ALA A 168 -7.93 4.90 10.31
N TYR A 169 -9.05 4.90 11.02
CA TYR A 169 -9.61 3.68 11.58
C TYR A 169 -11.13 3.68 11.44
N ARG A 170 -11.69 2.49 11.30
CA ARG A 170 -13.13 2.30 11.34
C ARG A 170 -13.54 1.84 12.71
N ARG A 171 -14.57 2.48 13.25
CA ARG A 171 -15.15 2.15 14.55
C ARG A 171 -16.62 1.76 14.35
N PHE A 172 -17.01 0.68 14.98
CA PHE A 172 -18.41 0.29 15.11
C PHE A 172 -18.90 0.63 16.52
N ILE A 173 -19.95 1.43 16.61
CA ILE A 173 -20.60 1.78 17.87
C ILE A 173 -22.05 1.29 17.76
N SER A 174 -22.50 0.52 18.73
CA SER A 174 -23.87 0.04 18.80
C SER A 174 -24.43 0.24 20.22
N ASP A 175 -25.67 0.69 20.28
CA ASP A 175 -26.43 0.79 21.52
C ASP A 175 -27.45 -0.35 21.56
N LEU A 176 -27.59 -0.98 22.71
CA LEU A 176 -28.59 -1.99 22.96
C LEU A 176 -29.67 -1.38 23.86
N TYR A 177 -30.91 -1.39 23.38
CA TYR A 177 -32.09 -0.96 24.15
C TYR A 177 -32.90 -2.17 24.58
N ILE A 178 -33.24 -2.22 25.87
CA ILE A 178 -34.18 -3.19 26.41
C ILE A 178 -35.49 -2.46 26.58
N VAL A 179 -36.55 -2.97 25.95
CA VAL A 179 -37.91 -2.46 26.11
C VAL A 179 -38.69 -3.45 26.98
N GLU A 180 -39.14 -2.99 28.14
CA GLU A 180 -40.02 -3.76 29.04
C GLU A 180 -41.48 -3.31 28.84
N GLY A 181 -42.43 -4.22 29.05
CA GLY A 181 -43.86 -3.88 29.08
C GLY A 181 -44.58 -3.91 27.73
N LEU A 182 -44.08 -4.66 26.75
CA LEU A 182 -44.86 -5.02 25.58
C LEU A 182 -45.86 -6.09 25.97
N LEU A 183 -47.13 -5.66 26.23
CA LEU A 183 -48.32 -6.53 26.44
C LEU A 183 -48.97 -6.83 25.10
#